data_b08e55c074b5290aae2b51b34107d9ee
#
_entry.id   b08e55c074b5290aae2b51b34107d9ee
#
_cell.length_a   1.000
_cell.length_b   1.000
_cell.length_c   1.000
_cell.angle_alpha   90.00
_cell.angle_beta   90.00
_cell.angle_gamma   90.00
#
_symmetry.space_group_name_H-M   'P 1'
#
loop_
_entity.id
_entity.type
_entity.pdbx_description
1 polymer ?
#
loop_
_entity_poly.entity_id
_entity_poly.type
_entity_poly.pdbx_seq_one_letter_code
_entity_poly.pdbx_strand_id
1 'polypeptide(L)'
;MKPASLHRRILFPLLLCGGLLFALLFWYFSPFFSPGENRRFSAYVEERFHSEVTSSAITLHYTLADPASRGIAPGTASFGTVSIPDRTSYDALLQSVETTLTSFHRNRLSAENQITLDLLLYLQVHQTR
;
A
#
# COMPACT_ATOMS: atom_id res chain seq x y z
N MET A 1 -24.48 56.80 -17.03
CA MET A 1 -23.57 56.13 -16.04
C MET A 1 -23.93 54.66 -16.00
N LYS A 2 -23.01 53.76 -16.37
CA LYS A 2 -23.29 52.32 -16.55
C LYS A 2 -23.15 51.56 -15.21
N PRO A 3 -24.16 50.82 -14.73
CA PRO A 3 -24.10 50.07 -13.46
C PRO A 3 -23.41 48.70 -13.56
N ALA A 4 -22.52 48.50 -14.56
CA ALA A 4 -21.92 47.18 -14.85
C ALA A 4 -20.77 46.78 -13.93
N SER A 5 -20.29 47.64 -13.03
CA SER A 5 -19.08 47.35 -12.23
C SER A 5 -19.37 46.69 -10.87
N LEU A 6 -20.56 46.84 -10.32
CA LEU A 6 -20.89 46.33 -8.98
C LEU A 6 -21.12 44.81 -8.99
N HIS A 7 -21.83 44.28 -10.00
CA HIS A 7 -22.06 42.83 -10.15
C HIS A 7 -20.76 42.05 -10.36
N ARG A 8 -19.82 42.60 -11.11
CA ARG A 8 -18.52 41.92 -11.36
C ARG A 8 -17.65 41.86 -10.12
N ARG A 9 -17.74 42.84 -9.21
CA ARG A 9 -16.97 42.87 -7.96
C ARG A 9 -17.49 41.89 -6.91
N ILE A 10 -18.77 41.52 -6.96
CA ILE A 10 -19.36 40.55 -6.01
C ILE A 10 -19.37 39.14 -6.61
N LEU A 11 -19.58 39.00 -7.93
CA LEU A 11 -19.61 37.68 -8.59
C LEU A 11 -18.25 36.98 -8.58
N PHE A 12 -17.17 37.74 -8.72
CA PHE A 12 -15.81 37.16 -8.78
C PHE A 12 -15.39 36.48 -7.47
N PRO A 13 -15.50 37.11 -6.29
CA PRO A 13 -15.19 36.46 -5.03
C PRO A 13 -16.15 35.29 -4.69
N LEU A 14 -17.41 35.37 -5.10
CA LEU A 14 -18.42 34.33 -4.88
C LEU A 14 -18.11 33.08 -5.71
N LEU A 15 -17.70 33.25 -6.98
CA LEU A 15 -17.23 32.17 -7.84
C LEU A 15 -15.93 31.53 -7.30
N LEU A 16 -15.03 32.35 -6.77
CA LEU A 16 -13.75 31.88 -6.22
C LEU A 16 -13.97 31.10 -4.94
N CYS A 17 -14.83 31.56 -4.03
CA CYS A 17 -15.23 30.81 -2.83
C CYS A 17 -15.97 29.52 -3.18
N GLY A 18 -16.88 29.54 -4.14
CA GLY A 18 -17.61 28.35 -4.60
C GLY A 18 -16.67 27.30 -5.22
N GLY A 19 -15.71 27.73 -6.04
CA GLY A 19 -14.70 26.86 -6.62
C GLY A 19 -13.79 26.23 -5.58
N LEU A 20 -13.38 27.01 -4.57
CA LEU A 20 -12.52 26.54 -3.49
C LEU A 20 -13.26 25.53 -2.58
N LEU A 21 -14.53 25.81 -2.30
CA LEU A 21 -15.39 24.93 -1.52
C LEU A 21 -15.68 23.61 -2.27
N PHE A 22 -15.90 23.70 -3.58
CA PHE A 22 -16.06 22.54 -4.45
C PHE A 22 -14.77 21.70 -4.52
N ALA A 23 -13.60 22.35 -4.64
CA ALA A 23 -12.30 21.65 -4.63
C ALA A 23 -12.02 20.95 -3.29
N LEU A 24 -12.38 21.60 -2.16
CA LEU A 24 -12.26 20.99 -0.82
C LEU A 24 -13.22 19.81 -0.64
N LEU A 25 -14.46 19.94 -1.10
CA LEU A 25 -15.43 18.83 -1.07
C LEU A 25 -15.00 17.70 -2.00
N PHE A 26 -14.51 18.01 -3.20
CA PHE A 26 -13.98 17.01 -4.11
C PHE A 26 -12.78 16.27 -3.51
N TRP A 27 -11.88 16.99 -2.83
CA TRP A 27 -10.76 16.39 -2.09
C TRP A 27 -11.24 15.50 -0.96
N TYR A 28 -12.23 15.95 -0.17
CA TYR A 28 -12.75 15.21 0.99
C TYR A 28 -13.53 13.96 0.59
N PHE A 29 -14.32 14.04 -0.51
CA PHE A 29 -15.14 12.92 -0.99
C PHE A 29 -14.47 12.07 -2.08
N SER A 30 -13.29 12.45 -2.58
CA SER A 30 -12.61 11.65 -3.59
C SER A 30 -11.97 10.41 -2.94
N PRO A 31 -12.54 9.20 -3.14
CA PRO A 31 -11.95 7.96 -2.63
C PRO A 31 -10.59 7.65 -3.27
N PHE A 32 -10.28 8.34 -4.39
CA PHE A 32 -9.02 8.18 -5.12
C PHE A 32 -7.82 8.89 -4.47
N PHE A 33 -8.04 9.75 -3.46
CA PHE A 33 -6.98 10.52 -2.84
C PHE A 33 -6.83 10.18 -1.35
N SER A 34 -6.46 8.93 -1.06
CA SER A 34 -5.80 8.62 0.21
C SER A 34 -4.36 8.17 -0.09
N PRO A 35 -3.46 9.11 -0.46
CA PRO A 35 -2.06 8.78 -0.73
C PRO A 35 -1.41 8.10 0.47
N GLY A 36 -1.92 8.33 1.66
CA GLY A 36 -1.47 7.68 2.89
C GLY A 36 -1.73 6.18 2.92
N GLU A 37 -2.95 5.72 2.60
CA GLU A 37 -3.32 4.29 2.66
C GLU A 37 -2.61 3.50 1.56
N ASN A 38 -2.62 4.01 0.34
CA ASN A 38 -1.94 3.37 -0.78
C ASN A 38 -0.43 3.27 -0.55
N ARG A 39 0.19 4.34 -0.01
CA ARG A 39 1.61 4.36 0.34
C ARG A 39 1.94 3.38 1.47
N ARG A 40 1.08 3.32 2.49
CA ARG A 40 1.23 2.38 3.61
C ARG A 40 1.16 0.94 3.14
N PHE A 41 0.24 0.62 2.25
CA PHE A 41 0.12 -0.71 1.67
C PHE A 41 1.33 -1.06 0.79
N SER A 42 1.76 -0.16 -0.10
CA SER A 42 2.96 -0.39 -0.93
C SER A 42 4.22 -0.59 -0.08
N ALA A 43 4.39 0.18 1.00
CA ALA A 43 5.50 -0.02 1.92
C ALA A 43 5.44 -1.38 2.64
N TYR A 44 4.26 -1.82 3.05
CA TYR A 44 4.06 -3.14 3.64
C TYR A 44 4.42 -4.27 2.68
N VAL A 45 3.97 -4.16 1.41
CA VAL A 45 4.29 -5.17 0.37
C VAL A 45 5.79 -5.22 0.09
N GLU A 46 6.45 -4.08 -0.01
CA GLU A 46 7.90 -4.00 -0.24
C GLU A 46 8.69 -4.57 0.94
N GLU A 47 8.33 -4.22 2.17
CA GLU A 47 8.95 -4.77 3.38
C GLU A 47 8.78 -6.30 3.47
N ARG A 48 7.57 -6.79 3.17
CA ARG A 48 7.27 -8.21 3.15
C ARG A 48 8.07 -8.93 2.09
N PHE A 49 8.12 -8.38 0.88
CA PHE A 49 8.94 -8.92 -0.21
C PHE A 49 10.42 -8.97 0.16
N HIS A 50 10.96 -7.87 0.71
CA HIS A 50 12.35 -7.80 1.14
C HIS A 50 12.67 -8.85 2.21
N SER A 51 11.80 -8.97 3.21
CA SER A 51 11.95 -9.99 4.28
C SER A 51 11.94 -11.40 3.73
N GLU A 52 11.03 -11.72 2.81
CA GLU A 52 10.91 -13.05 2.21
C GLU A 52 12.13 -13.38 1.36
N VAL A 53 12.55 -12.47 0.50
CA VAL A 53 13.68 -12.67 -0.42
C VAL A 53 14.99 -12.79 0.34
N THR A 54 15.16 -12.06 1.44
CA THR A 54 16.38 -12.13 2.27
C THR A 54 16.36 -13.26 3.30
N SER A 55 15.26 -14.00 3.41
CA SER A 55 15.11 -15.11 4.37
C SER A 55 16.15 -16.22 4.20
N SER A 56 16.58 -16.47 2.96
CA SER A 56 17.66 -17.41 2.67
C SER A 56 18.46 -17.02 1.42
N ALA A 57 19.73 -17.43 1.37
CA ALA A 57 20.57 -17.22 0.21
C ALA A 57 20.03 -17.92 -1.06
N ILE A 58 19.34 -19.04 -0.88
CA ILE A 58 18.70 -19.78 -1.97
C ILE A 58 17.54 -18.95 -2.54
N THR A 59 16.63 -18.47 -1.69
CA THR A 59 15.51 -17.64 -2.10
C THR A 59 16.00 -16.40 -2.82
N LEU A 60 17.00 -15.72 -2.27
CA LEU A 60 17.61 -14.53 -2.87
C LEU A 60 18.15 -14.83 -4.28
N HIS A 61 18.92 -15.89 -4.43
CA HIS A 61 19.56 -16.27 -5.70
C HIS A 61 18.55 -16.62 -6.79
N TYR A 62 17.48 -17.32 -6.45
CA TYR A 62 16.48 -17.74 -7.45
C TYR A 62 15.42 -16.67 -7.71
N THR A 63 15.22 -15.73 -6.80
CA THR A 63 14.17 -14.69 -6.94
C THR A 63 14.70 -13.43 -7.63
N LEU A 64 15.95 -13.04 -7.36
CA LEU A 64 16.53 -11.81 -7.90
C LEU A 64 17.80 -12.11 -8.70
N ALA A 65 17.79 -11.70 -9.97
CA ALA A 65 18.97 -11.76 -10.82
C ALA A 65 20.05 -10.75 -10.40
N ASP A 66 19.64 -9.59 -9.90
CA ASP A 66 20.52 -8.53 -9.40
C ASP A 66 19.97 -7.95 -8.08
N PRO A 67 20.34 -8.54 -6.93
CA PRO A 67 19.93 -8.04 -5.63
C PRO A 67 20.42 -6.61 -5.34
N ALA A 68 21.60 -6.24 -5.84
CA ALA A 68 22.20 -4.93 -5.58
C ALA A 68 21.35 -3.79 -6.17
N SER A 69 20.70 -4.01 -7.31
CA SER A 69 19.79 -3.03 -7.92
C SER A 69 18.56 -2.72 -7.03
N ARG A 70 18.24 -3.61 -6.09
CA ARG A 70 17.16 -3.46 -5.09
C ARG A 70 17.69 -3.02 -3.72
N GLY A 71 18.96 -2.60 -3.63
CA GLY A 71 19.56 -2.20 -2.37
C GLY A 71 19.82 -3.35 -1.38
N ILE A 72 19.74 -4.59 -1.85
CA ILE A 72 20.01 -5.79 -1.04
C ILE A 72 21.49 -6.11 -1.15
N ALA A 73 22.24 -5.92 -0.06
CA ALA A 73 23.64 -6.29 -0.03
C ALA A 73 23.76 -7.82 -0.23
N PRO A 74 24.73 -8.30 -1.02
CA PRO A 74 25.04 -9.72 -1.11
C PRO A 74 25.44 -10.18 0.31
N GLY A 75 24.51 -10.83 0.99
CA GLY A 75 24.74 -11.38 2.31
C GLY A 75 25.77 -12.49 2.26
N THR A 76 26.37 -12.78 3.39
CA THR A 76 27.14 -14.03 3.56
C THR A 76 26.20 -15.17 3.21
N ALA A 77 26.57 -15.96 2.20
CA ALA A 77 25.75 -17.06 1.73
C ALA A 77 25.49 -18.03 2.90
N SER A 78 24.33 -17.94 3.50
CA SER A 78 23.86 -18.82 4.55
C SER A 78 22.67 -19.60 4.00
N PHE A 79 22.73 -20.92 4.11
CA PHE A 79 21.58 -21.76 3.75
C PHE A 79 20.43 -21.64 4.75
N GLY A 80 20.60 -20.79 5.77
CA GLY A 80 19.64 -20.66 6.85
C GLY A 80 19.68 -21.88 7.79
N THR A 81 18.95 -21.78 8.87
CA THR A 81 18.69 -22.91 9.77
C THR A 81 17.36 -23.51 9.33
N VAL A 82 17.35 -24.77 8.91
CA VAL A 82 16.10 -25.50 8.71
C VAL A 82 15.50 -25.77 10.09
N SER A 83 14.74 -24.82 10.57
CA SER A 83 13.93 -24.96 11.78
C SER A 83 12.51 -25.23 11.33
N ILE A 84 11.93 -26.35 11.76
CA ILE A 84 10.50 -26.57 11.61
C ILE A 84 9.85 -25.62 12.65
N PRO A 85 9.15 -24.56 12.23
CA PRO A 85 8.51 -23.68 13.19
C PRO A 85 7.52 -24.49 14.02
N ASP A 86 7.46 -24.23 15.30
CA ASP A 86 6.39 -24.75 16.15
C ASP A 86 5.04 -24.30 15.56
N ARG A 87 4.08 -25.19 15.50
CA ARG A 87 2.77 -24.95 14.89
C ARG A 87 2.10 -23.72 15.48
N THR A 88 2.21 -23.52 16.79
CA THR A 88 1.64 -22.36 17.48
C THR A 88 2.26 -21.04 16.98
N SER A 89 3.57 -21.01 16.79
CA SER A 89 4.29 -19.85 16.27
C SER A 89 3.94 -19.58 14.81
N TYR A 90 3.74 -20.62 14.02
CA TYR A 90 3.31 -20.50 12.63
C TYR A 90 1.88 -19.97 12.52
N ASP A 91 0.95 -20.50 13.29
CA ASP A 91 -0.45 -20.06 13.34
C ASP A 91 -0.55 -18.59 13.80
N ALA A 92 0.25 -18.20 14.80
CA ALA A 92 0.31 -16.81 15.25
C ALA A 92 0.85 -15.86 14.17
N LEU A 93 1.85 -16.29 13.39
CA LEU A 93 2.36 -15.53 12.24
C LEU A 93 1.27 -15.35 11.18
N LEU A 94 0.59 -16.42 10.79
CA LEU A 94 -0.50 -16.37 9.81
C LEU A 94 -1.61 -15.42 10.26
N GLN A 95 -2.02 -15.49 11.52
CA GLN A 95 -3.03 -14.60 12.09
C GLN A 95 -2.59 -13.14 12.09
N SER A 96 -1.32 -12.86 12.37
CA SER A 96 -0.78 -11.49 12.33
C SER A 96 -0.79 -10.90 10.92
N VAL A 97 -0.45 -11.72 9.92
CA VAL A 97 -0.50 -11.33 8.50
C VAL A 97 -1.93 -11.06 8.07
N GLU A 98 -2.87 -11.94 8.39
CA GLU A 98 -4.29 -11.76 8.08
C GLU A 98 -4.85 -10.48 8.73
N THR A 99 -4.56 -10.25 10.00
CA THR A 99 -4.98 -9.05 10.73
C THR A 99 -4.42 -7.78 10.05
N THR A 100 -3.17 -7.81 9.61
CA THR A 100 -2.55 -6.69 8.92
C THR A 100 -3.19 -6.45 7.56
N LEU A 101 -3.37 -7.49 6.74
CA LEU A 101 -3.98 -7.38 5.41
C LEU A 101 -5.42 -6.87 5.50
N THR A 102 -6.22 -7.36 6.44
CA THR A 102 -7.61 -6.94 6.65
C THR A 102 -7.73 -5.52 7.21
N SER A 103 -6.67 -4.96 7.77
CA SER A 103 -6.64 -3.57 8.23
C SER A 103 -6.60 -2.54 7.09
N PHE A 104 -6.27 -2.95 5.86
CA PHE A 104 -6.24 -2.06 4.71
C PHE A 104 -7.62 -1.88 4.09
N HIS A 105 -7.99 -0.64 3.82
CA HIS A 105 -9.25 -0.30 3.18
C HIS A 105 -9.11 -0.43 1.67
N ARG A 106 -9.59 -1.54 1.10
CA ARG A 106 -9.49 -1.86 -0.33
C ARG A 106 -9.89 -0.70 -1.24
N ASN A 107 -10.99 -0.02 -0.95
CA ASN A 107 -11.51 1.11 -1.74
C ASN A 107 -10.64 2.37 -1.72
N ARG A 108 -9.61 2.42 -0.85
CA ARG A 108 -8.65 3.53 -0.77
C ARG A 108 -7.32 3.20 -1.44
N LEU A 109 -7.20 2.01 -2.02
CA LEU A 109 -6.02 1.55 -2.74
C LEU A 109 -6.17 1.85 -4.24
N SER A 110 -5.03 1.97 -4.93
CA SER A 110 -5.00 1.97 -6.40
C SER A 110 -5.49 0.65 -6.95
N ALA A 111 -5.93 0.61 -8.21
CA ALA A 111 -6.41 -0.62 -8.84
C ALA A 111 -5.39 -1.75 -8.78
N GLU A 112 -4.11 -1.45 -8.98
CA GLU A 112 -3.01 -2.39 -8.88
C GLU A 112 -2.87 -2.96 -7.45
N ASN A 113 -2.88 -2.08 -6.45
CA ASN A 113 -2.79 -2.48 -5.05
C ASN A 113 -4.03 -3.22 -4.55
N GLN A 114 -5.22 -2.96 -5.13
CA GLN A 114 -6.42 -3.76 -4.85
C GLN A 114 -6.25 -5.21 -5.30
N ILE A 115 -5.72 -5.42 -6.51
CA ILE A 115 -5.42 -6.76 -7.04
C ILE A 115 -4.39 -7.46 -6.16
N THR A 116 -3.33 -6.75 -5.77
CA THR A 116 -2.29 -7.28 -4.89
C THR A 116 -2.85 -7.68 -3.53
N LEU A 117 -3.71 -6.84 -2.93
CA LEU A 117 -4.37 -7.16 -1.66
C LEU A 117 -5.26 -8.40 -1.78
N ASP A 118 -6.10 -8.46 -2.83
CA ASP A 118 -7.00 -9.58 -3.08
C ASP A 118 -6.20 -10.90 -3.26
N LEU A 119 -5.07 -10.84 -3.98
CA LEU A 119 -4.19 -11.99 -4.17
C LEU A 119 -3.54 -12.45 -2.86
N LEU A 120 -3.04 -11.52 -2.05
CA LEU A 120 -2.42 -11.86 -0.76
C LEU A 120 -3.43 -12.49 0.20
N LEU A 121 -4.64 -11.95 0.27
CA LEU A 121 -5.73 -12.54 1.07
C LEU A 121 -6.12 -13.93 0.58
N TYR A 122 -6.20 -14.13 -0.73
CA TYR A 122 -6.47 -15.44 -1.32
C TYR A 122 -5.40 -16.49 -0.95
N LEU A 123 -4.12 -16.12 -1.08
CA LEU A 123 -3.01 -17.00 -0.72
C LEU A 123 -3.01 -17.33 0.77
N GLN A 124 -3.30 -16.34 1.63
CA GLN A 124 -3.38 -16.51 3.07
C GLN A 124 -4.44 -17.56 3.46
N VAL A 125 -5.64 -17.47 2.90
CA VAL A 125 -6.74 -18.42 3.16
C VAL A 125 -6.38 -19.85 2.75
N HIS A 126 -5.56 -20.02 1.69
CA HIS A 126 -5.16 -21.34 1.23
C HIS A 126 -3.98 -21.93 2.00
N GLN A 127 -3.23 -21.13 2.74
CA GLN A 127 -2.16 -21.59 3.62
C GLN A 127 -2.69 -22.06 5.00
N THR A 128 -3.89 -21.61 5.39
CA THR A 128 -4.51 -21.94 6.69
C THR A 128 -5.39 -23.18 6.64
N ARG A 129 -5.57 -23.80 5.48
CA ARG A 129 -6.31 -25.06 5.31
C ARG A 129 -5.39 -26.25 5.18
#